data_a64698aaae002c152a78aa56515a959f
#
_entry.id   a64698aaae002c152a78aa56515a959f
#
_cell.length_a   1.000
_cell.length_b   1.000
_cell.length_c   1.000
_cell.angle_alpha   90.00
_cell.angle_beta   90.00
_cell.angle_gamma   90.00
#
_symmetry.space_group_name_H-M   'P 1'
#
loop_
_entity.id
_entity.type
_entity.pdbx_description
1 polymer ?
#
loop_
_entity_poly.entity_id
_entity_poly.type
_entity_poly.pdbx_seq_one_letter_code
_entity_poly.pdbx_strand_id
1 'polypeptide(L)'
;MTKKYYELTPDERLASLHLDQRATTLWHDNQSETNAQLIENYVSDMRIPIGILKDIVVDDKHYAVPMATEEPSVIAAANHGAKLLNNLGGLHVKSPRQTAMFGQLLFYQTADDAIAQFVSANQQAFFECAKHAKPSIYRRNGGLLSVNARRVSPTQVSVDFLIDTKDAMGANIVNTILEAERAVFSSFEANFLGAILSNYATEQVVTVSAEVTVQQIGGQHIAEKIVALNDFAKHDIYRATTENKGIFNGISAVALATGNDWRAVEAAGHAYASRTGCYQALTTWHIVDNLLLGEISMPITVGTVGGTSTALP
;
A
#
# COMPACT_ATOMS: atom_id res chain seq x y z
N MET A 1 11.94 43.08 6.73
CA MET A 1 12.38 41.67 6.63
C MET A 1 11.60 41.04 5.50
N THR A 2 12.24 40.41 4.56
CA THR A 2 11.58 39.67 3.47
C THR A 2 10.94 38.41 4.09
N LYS A 3 9.65 38.18 3.82
CA LYS A 3 8.95 36.93 4.27
C LYS A 3 9.71 35.71 3.77
N LYS A 4 9.79 34.67 4.59
CA LYS A 4 10.30 33.37 4.16
C LYS A 4 9.25 32.70 3.25
N TYR A 5 9.67 31.78 2.36
CA TYR A 5 8.78 31.20 1.36
C TYR A 5 7.54 30.50 1.98
N TYR A 6 7.70 29.85 3.10
CA TYR A 6 6.61 29.19 3.82
C TYR A 6 5.61 30.16 4.49
N GLU A 7 5.99 31.44 4.67
CA GLU A 7 5.13 32.51 5.21
C GLU A 7 4.28 33.20 4.12
N LEU A 8 4.56 32.89 2.84
CA LEU A 8 3.83 33.44 1.71
C LEU A 8 2.46 32.76 1.58
N THR A 9 1.47 33.51 1.09
CA THR A 9 0.19 32.92 0.66
C THR A 9 0.37 32.12 -0.64
N PRO A 10 -0.58 31.23 -1.01
CA PRO A 10 -0.54 30.54 -2.29
C PRO A 10 -0.36 31.49 -3.50
N ASP A 11 -1.04 32.62 -3.51
CA ASP A 11 -0.94 33.62 -4.57
C ASP A 11 0.43 34.31 -4.59
N GLU A 12 0.98 34.67 -3.42
CA GLU A 12 2.33 35.24 -3.33
C GLU A 12 3.38 34.23 -3.82
N ARG A 13 3.21 32.93 -3.51
CA ARG A 13 4.07 31.84 -4.02
C ARG A 13 3.95 31.72 -5.54
N LEU A 14 2.71 31.67 -6.05
CA LEU A 14 2.45 31.58 -7.49
C LEU A 14 3.09 32.76 -8.25
N ALA A 15 2.93 33.98 -7.75
CA ALA A 15 3.53 35.17 -8.34
C ALA A 15 5.07 35.10 -8.35
N SER A 16 5.70 34.50 -7.34
CA SER A 16 7.16 34.36 -7.26
C SER A 16 7.76 33.42 -8.30
N LEU A 17 6.94 32.57 -8.94
CA LEU A 17 7.39 31.61 -9.97
C LEU A 17 7.60 32.28 -11.34
N HIS A 18 7.14 33.52 -11.55
CA HIS A 18 7.29 34.28 -12.81
C HIS A 18 6.80 33.52 -14.04
N LEU A 19 5.70 32.76 -13.90
CA LEU A 19 5.07 32.03 -14.99
C LEU A 19 4.43 32.99 -16.01
N ASP A 20 4.20 32.53 -17.24
CA ASP A 20 3.38 33.28 -18.19
C ASP A 20 1.93 33.40 -17.69
N GLN A 21 1.18 34.34 -18.30
CA GLN A 21 -0.17 34.67 -17.89
C GLN A 21 -1.12 33.45 -17.98
N ARG A 22 -0.96 32.57 -18.99
CA ARG A 22 -1.82 31.41 -19.19
C ARG A 22 -1.58 30.38 -18.09
N ALA A 23 -0.33 30.08 -17.78
CA ALA A 23 0.04 29.18 -16.71
C ALA A 23 -0.38 29.70 -15.33
N THR A 24 -0.17 31.03 -15.09
CA THR A 24 -0.60 31.67 -13.84
C THR A 24 -2.10 31.56 -13.64
N THR A 25 -2.91 31.86 -14.66
CA THR A 25 -4.38 31.73 -14.58
C THR A 25 -4.79 30.27 -14.32
N LEU A 26 -4.23 29.32 -15.07
CA LEU A 26 -4.55 27.89 -14.90
C LEU A 26 -4.26 27.41 -13.49
N TRP A 27 -3.13 27.78 -12.91
CA TRP A 27 -2.74 27.34 -11.58
C TRP A 27 -3.58 28.03 -10.50
N HIS A 28 -3.90 29.32 -10.65
CA HIS A 28 -4.80 30.04 -9.75
C HIS A 28 -6.21 29.42 -9.74
N ASP A 29 -6.79 29.13 -10.92
CA ASP A 29 -8.13 28.58 -11.05
C ASP A 29 -8.26 27.14 -10.50
N ASN A 30 -7.13 26.46 -10.29
CA ASN A 30 -7.07 25.14 -9.70
C ASN A 30 -6.68 25.14 -8.20
N GLN A 31 -6.62 26.31 -7.55
CA GLN A 31 -6.36 26.37 -6.11
C GLN A 31 -7.55 25.85 -5.28
N SER A 32 -7.24 25.23 -4.13
CA SER A 32 -8.20 24.76 -3.14
C SER A 32 -7.80 25.25 -1.74
N GLU A 33 -8.73 25.89 -1.05
CA GLU A 33 -8.52 26.35 0.33
C GLU A 33 -8.22 25.17 1.29
N THR A 34 -8.87 24.03 1.07
CA THR A 34 -8.65 22.82 1.86
C THR A 34 -7.23 22.29 1.68
N ASN A 35 -6.77 22.17 0.42
CA ASN A 35 -5.45 21.62 0.13
C ASN A 35 -4.33 22.59 0.53
N ALA A 36 -4.60 23.89 0.49
CA ALA A 36 -3.67 24.93 0.97
C ALA A 36 -3.37 24.81 2.48
N GLN A 37 -4.28 24.19 3.25
CA GLN A 37 -4.08 23.92 4.69
C GLN A 37 -3.41 22.55 4.96
N LEU A 38 -3.41 21.66 3.97
CA LEU A 38 -2.89 20.30 4.13
C LEU A 38 -1.46 20.14 3.60
N ILE A 39 -1.08 20.92 2.58
CA ILE A 39 0.19 20.75 1.86
C ILE A 39 1.08 21.97 2.10
N GLU A 40 2.28 21.72 2.60
CA GLU A 40 3.29 22.76 2.80
C GLU A 40 3.71 23.39 1.46
N ASN A 41 3.90 24.69 1.47
CA ASN A 41 4.28 25.47 0.27
C ASN A 41 3.31 25.28 -0.92
N TYR A 42 2.06 24.98 -0.62
CA TYR A 42 1.01 24.78 -1.62
C TYR A 42 0.92 25.95 -2.61
N VAL A 43 0.72 25.64 -3.89
CA VAL A 43 0.53 26.63 -4.96
C VAL A 43 -0.75 26.34 -5.74
N SER A 44 -1.02 25.09 -6.10
CA SER A 44 -2.15 24.70 -6.93
C SER A 44 -2.42 23.19 -6.85
N ASP A 45 -3.57 22.75 -7.34
CA ASP A 45 -3.95 21.35 -7.50
C ASP A 45 -3.73 20.85 -8.92
N MET A 46 -3.43 19.55 -9.04
CA MET A 46 -3.52 18.81 -10.30
C MET A 46 -4.80 17.96 -10.29
N ARG A 47 -5.63 18.13 -11.31
CA ARG A 47 -6.86 17.33 -11.46
C ARG A 47 -6.56 16.01 -12.16
N ILE A 48 -7.00 14.90 -11.55
CA ILE A 48 -6.94 13.56 -12.13
C ILE A 48 -8.37 13.12 -12.42
N PRO A 49 -8.66 12.61 -13.65
CA PRO A 49 -10.00 12.11 -13.98
C PRO A 49 -10.42 10.92 -13.13
N ILE A 50 -11.69 10.89 -12.74
CA ILE A 50 -12.30 9.73 -12.08
C ILE A 50 -13.33 9.12 -13.02
N GLY A 51 -13.23 7.82 -13.24
CA GLY A 51 -14.24 7.02 -13.92
C GLY A 51 -14.74 5.89 -13.01
N ILE A 52 -15.68 5.10 -13.50
CA ILE A 52 -16.32 4.04 -12.70
C ILE A 52 -16.11 2.68 -13.35
N LEU A 53 -15.59 1.73 -12.58
CA LEU A 53 -15.80 0.32 -12.80
C LEU A 53 -17.23 0.01 -12.36
N LYS A 54 -18.14 -0.13 -13.34
CA LYS A 54 -19.57 -0.05 -13.12
C LYS A 54 -20.12 -1.22 -12.30
N ASP A 55 -19.59 -2.40 -12.54
CA ASP A 55 -20.09 -3.62 -11.92
C ASP A 55 -19.00 -4.68 -11.85
N ILE A 56 -18.59 -5.00 -10.63
CA ILE A 56 -17.70 -6.13 -10.34
C ILE A 56 -18.29 -6.94 -9.20
N VAL A 57 -18.35 -8.26 -9.38
CA VAL A 57 -18.81 -9.18 -8.35
C VAL A 57 -17.62 -9.63 -7.51
N VAL A 58 -17.75 -9.52 -6.19
CA VAL A 58 -16.79 -10.03 -5.22
C VAL A 58 -17.56 -10.78 -4.13
N ASP A 59 -17.30 -12.06 -3.98
CA ASP A 59 -18.02 -12.95 -3.03
C ASP A 59 -19.54 -12.76 -3.12
N ASP A 60 -20.09 -12.94 -4.33
CA ASP A 60 -21.52 -12.82 -4.67
C ASP A 60 -22.15 -11.42 -4.47
N LYS A 61 -21.36 -10.39 -4.21
CA LYS A 61 -21.83 -9.02 -4.05
C LYS A 61 -21.38 -8.12 -5.20
N HIS A 62 -22.30 -7.30 -5.68
CA HIS A 62 -22.04 -6.34 -6.75
C HIS A 62 -21.52 -5.02 -6.18
N TYR A 63 -20.48 -4.49 -6.82
CA TYR A 63 -19.85 -3.21 -6.45
C TYR A 63 -19.67 -2.32 -7.68
N ALA A 64 -19.95 -1.03 -7.50
CA ALA A 64 -19.47 0.03 -8.38
C ALA A 64 -18.25 0.67 -7.72
N VAL A 65 -17.13 0.72 -8.44
CA VAL A 65 -15.84 1.10 -7.87
C VAL A 65 -15.29 2.34 -8.57
N PRO A 66 -15.00 3.46 -7.86
CA PRO A 66 -14.35 4.62 -8.44
C PRO A 66 -12.87 4.30 -8.75
N MET A 67 -12.39 4.84 -9.87
CA MET A 67 -11.01 4.68 -10.32
C MET A 67 -10.47 6.04 -10.79
N ALA A 68 -9.41 6.54 -10.17
CA ALA A 68 -8.74 7.79 -10.53
C ALA A 68 -7.46 7.48 -11.30
N THR A 69 -7.39 7.90 -12.56
CA THR A 69 -6.22 7.68 -13.41
C THR A 69 -6.19 8.65 -14.58
N GLU A 70 -5.01 9.06 -14.99
CA GLU A 70 -4.75 9.87 -16.18
C GLU A 70 -4.56 9.02 -17.45
N GLU A 71 -4.30 7.71 -17.29
CA GLU A 71 -3.99 6.83 -18.41
C GLU A 71 -5.28 6.38 -19.12
N PRO A 72 -5.39 6.60 -20.44
CA PRO A 72 -6.52 6.12 -21.23
C PRO A 72 -6.64 4.59 -21.20
N SER A 73 -7.84 4.08 -21.38
CA SER A 73 -8.18 2.66 -21.49
C SER A 73 -8.13 1.82 -20.22
N VAL A 74 -7.53 2.28 -19.11
CA VAL A 74 -7.46 1.53 -17.84
C VAL A 74 -8.85 1.16 -17.32
N ILE A 75 -9.75 2.13 -17.24
CA ILE A 75 -11.12 1.92 -16.75
C ILE A 75 -11.94 1.06 -17.73
N ALA A 76 -11.74 1.25 -19.02
CA ALA A 76 -12.40 0.42 -20.05
C ALA A 76 -11.94 -1.04 -19.95
N ALA A 77 -10.64 -1.29 -19.79
CA ALA A 77 -10.08 -2.62 -19.59
C ALA A 77 -10.60 -3.28 -18.31
N ALA A 78 -10.67 -2.53 -17.19
CA ALA A 78 -11.23 -3.02 -15.94
C ALA A 78 -12.70 -3.43 -16.08
N ASN A 79 -13.53 -2.60 -16.75
CA ASN A 79 -14.94 -2.94 -17.03
C ASN A 79 -15.08 -4.16 -17.94
N HIS A 80 -14.21 -4.31 -18.95
CA HIS A 80 -14.21 -5.47 -19.82
C HIS A 80 -13.81 -6.74 -19.06
N GLY A 81 -12.76 -6.69 -18.27
CA GLY A 81 -12.32 -7.81 -17.41
C GLY A 81 -13.42 -8.23 -16.41
N ALA A 82 -14.00 -7.28 -15.70
CA ALA A 82 -15.10 -7.54 -14.77
C ALA A 82 -16.29 -8.22 -15.46
N LYS A 83 -16.67 -7.76 -16.65
CA LYS A 83 -17.75 -8.40 -17.44
C LYS A 83 -17.47 -9.87 -17.77
N LEU A 84 -16.22 -10.22 -18.08
CA LEU A 84 -15.84 -11.60 -18.34
C LEU A 84 -15.89 -12.45 -17.06
N LEU A 85 -15.34 -11.94 -15.97
CA LEU A 85 -15.24 -12.65 -14.68
C LEU A 85 -16.60 -12.82 -13.99
N ASN A 86 -17.47 -11.81 -14.04
CA ASN A 86 -18.80 -11.84 -13.39
C ASN A 86 -19.67 -13.00 -13.89
N ASN A 87 -19.45 -13.54 -15.09
CA ASN A 87 -20.22 -14.64 -15.64
C ASN A 87 -20.11 -15.96 -14.85
N LEU A 88 -19.02 -16.14 -14.09
CA LEU A 88 -18.81 -17.31 -13.22
C LEU A 88 -18.67 -16.95 -11.74
N GLY A 89 -19.40 -15.93 -11.28
CA GLY A 89 -19.43 -15.55 -9.87
C GLY A 89 -18.44 -14.44 -9.49
N GLY A 90 -17.61 -13.97 -10.43
CA GLY A 90 -16.71 -12.84 -10.20
C GLY A 90 -15.41 -13.21 -9.49
N LEU A 91 -15.03 -12.38 -8.53
CA LEU A 91 -13.82 -12.54 -7.74
C LEU A 91 -14.14 -13.22 -6.40
N HIS A 92 -13.27 -14.13 -5.98
CA HIS A 92 -13.39 -14.84 -4.71
C HIS A 92 -12.21 -14.51 -3.81
N VAL A 93 -12.47 -13.97 -2.62
CA VAL A 93 -11.44 -13.70 -1.62
C VAL A 93 -11.10 -15.00 -0.88
N LYS A 94 -9.89 -15.53 -1.09
CA LYS A 94 -9.44 -16.79 -0.48
C LYS A 94 -8.84 -16.64 0.90
N SER A 95 -8.26 -15.48 1.21
CA SER A 95 -7.77 -15.18 2.54
C SER A 95 -8.41 -13.90 3.08
N PRO A 96 -8.95 -13.93 4.32
CA PRO A 96 -9.46 -12.72 4.93
C PRO A 96 -8.31 -11.73 5.15
N ARG A 97 -8.63 -10.44 5.05
CA ARG A 97 -7.68 -9.38 5.32
C ARG A 97 -7.15 -9.49 6.76
N GLN A 98 -5.85 -9.58 6.91
CA GLN A 98 -5.18 -9.32 8.18
C GLN A 98 -4.86 -7.83 8.29
N THR A 99 -4.76 -7.31 9.51
CA THR A 99 -4.67 -5.87 9.78
C THR A 99 -3.39 -5.48 10.52
N ALA A 100 -2.43 -6.41 10.62
CA ALA A 100 -1.17 -6.18 11.32
C ALA A 100 -0.10 -5.60 10.39
N MET A 101 0.65 -4.63 10.92
CA MET A 101 1.78 -3.98 10.26
C MET A 101 3.06 -4.15 11.07
N PHE A 102 4.18 -4.23 10.37
CA PHE A 102 5.49 -4.16 11.00
C PHE A 102 5.93 -2.72 11.22
N GLY A 103 6.44 -2.47 12.44
CA GLY A 103 7.25 -1.31 12.76
C GLY A 103 8.63 -1.78 13.21
N GLN A 104 9.65 -0.95 13.08
CA GLN A 104 11.04 -1.30 13.33
C GLN A 104 11.72 -0.26 14.20
N LEU A 105 12.46 -0.73 15.23
CA LEU A 105 13.52 0.05 15.85
C LEU A 105 14.86 -0.47 15.31
N LEU A 106 15.65 0.42 14.76
CA LEU A 106 16.88 0.08 14.06
C LEU A 106 18.09 0.42 14.93
N PHE A 107 19.03 -0.53 15.03
CA PHE A 107 20.26 -0.41 15.84
C PHE A 107 21.50 -0.77 15.02
N TYR A 108 22.62 -0.15 15.36
CA TYR A 108 23.91 -0.41 14.72
C TYR A 108 25.02 -0.62 15.77
N GLN A 109 26.14 -1.21 15.38
CA GLN A 109 27.33 -1.48 16.22
C GLN A 109 26.99 -2.19 17.53
N THR A 110 26.04 -3.10 17.50
CA THR A 110 25.64 -3.87 18.68
C THR A 110 26.45 -5.16 18.78
N ALA A 111 26.83 -5.52 20.00
CA ALA A 111 27.39 -6.82 20.27
C ALA A 111 26.38 -7.93 19.87
N ASP A 112 26.91 -9.08 19.49
CA ASP A 112 26.07 -10.22 19.13
C ASP A 112 25.09 -10.55 20.26
N ASP A 113 23.85 -10.74 19.94
CA ASP A 113 22.74 -11.16 20.81
C ASP A 113 22.30 -10.23 21.97
N ALA A 114 23.01 -9.16 22.28
CA ALA A 114 22.63 -8.29 23.42
C ALA A 114 21.20 -7.72 23.28
N ILE A 115 20.84 -7.23 22.09
CA ILE A 115 19.48 -6.73 21.82
C ILE A 115 18.46 -7.89 21.81
N ALA A 116 18.80 -9.04 21.27
CA ALA A 116 17.90 -10.21 21.26
C ALA A 116 17.61 -10.71 22.68
N GLN A 117 18.63 -10.76 23.54
CA GLN A 117 18.48 -11.10 24.95
C GLN A 117 17.63 -10.07 25.68
N PHE A 118 17.89 -8.77 25.44
CA PHE A 118 17.10 -7.68 26.02
C PHE A 118 15.62 -7.77 25.60
N VAL A 119 15.34 -7.98 24.32
CA VAL A 119 13.96 -8.14 23.81
C VAL A 119 13.28 -9.32 24.46
N SER A 120 13.96 -10.47 24.59
CA SER A 120 13.39 -11.66 25.23
C SER A 120 13.07 -11.45 26.72
N ALA A 121 13.92 -10.69 27.43
CA ALA A 121 13.75 -10.43 28.86
C ALA A 121 12.70 -9.36 29.18
N ASN A 122 12.35 -8.51 28.23
CA ASN A 122 11.51 -7.32 28.49
C ASN A 122 10.16 -7.33 27.73
N GLN A 123 9.68 -8.47 27.28
CA GLN A 123 8.44 -8.59 26.48
C GLN A 123 7.26 -7.84 27.11
N GLN A 124 7.01 -8.02 28.41
CA GLN A 124 5.88 -7.36 29.07
C GLN A 124 6.00 -5.85 29.08
N ALA A 125 7.21 -5.30 29.25
CA ALA A 125 7.43 -3.86 29.22
C ALA A 125 7.04 -3.24 27.87
N PHE A 126 7.31 -3.91 26.76
CA PHE A 126 6.88 -3.47 25.42
C PHE A 126 5.35 -3.44 25.31
N PHE A 127 4.65 -4.48 25.74
CA PHE A 127 3.18 -4.51 25.69
C PHE A 127 2.55 -3.41 26.54
N GLU A 128 3.09 -3.13 27.70
CA GLU A 128 2.63 -2.05 28.58
C GLU A 128 2.91 -0.68 27.97
N CYS A 129 4.13 -0.46 27.43
CA CYS A 129 4.51 0.77 26.76
C CYS A 129 3.59 1.05 25.56
N ALA A 130 3.40 0.09 24.65
CA ALA A 130 2.51 0.21 23.50
C ALA A 130 1.07 0.56 23.91
N LYS A 131 0.56 -0.08 24.96
CA LYS A 131 -0.79 0.18 25.48
C LYS A 131 -0.93 1.60 26.03
N HIS A 132 0.08 2.12 26.71
CA HIS A 132 0.09 3.50 27.20
C HIS A 132 0.24 4.51 26.06
N ALA A 133 1.07 4.22 25.06
CA ALA A 133 1.30 5.09 23.93
C ALA A 133 0.05 5.30 23.05
N LYS A 134 -0.75 4.23 22.86
CA LYS A 134 -1.93 4.29 21.98
C LYS A 134 -3.15 3.54 22.55
N PRO A 135 -3.76 4.01 23.66
CA PRO A 135 -4.89 3.32 24.29
C PRO A 135 -6.10 3.14 23.36
N SER A 136 -6.25 4.02 22.36
CA SER A 136 -7.40 4.00 21.44
C SER A 136 -7.45 2.74 20.58
N ILE A 137 -6.30 2.19 20.18
CA ILE A 137 -6.28 0.97 19.36
C ILE A 137 -6.62 -0.27 20.21
N TYR A 138 -6.19 -0.30 21.47
CA TYR A 138 -6.51 -1.39 22.39
C TYR A 138 -8.00 -1.44 22.73
N ARG A 139 -8.69 -0.28 22.79
CA ARG A 139 -10.16 -0.26 22.94
C ARG A 139 -10.91 -0.86 21.75
N ARG A 140 -10.24 -0.99 20.60
CA ARG A 140 -10.77 -1.65 19.39
C ARG A 140 -10.27 -3.09 19.23
N ASN A 141 -9.68 -3.69 20.27
CA ASN A 141 -9.07 -5.01 20.27
C ASN A 141 -7.90 -5.17 19.28
N GLY A 142 -7.19 -4.09 18.98
CA GLY A 142 -5.90 -4.09 18.25
C GLY A 142 -4.73 -3.83 19.20
N GLY A 143 -3.60 -3.42 18.65
CA GLY A 143 -2.38 -3.06 19.37
C GLY A 143 -1.22 -4.00 19.10
N LEU A 144 -0.21 -4.00 19.96
CA LEU A 144 1.00 -4.80 19.80
C LEU A 144 0.68 -6.30 19.91
N LEU A 145 1.16 -7.09 18.94
CA LEU A 145 0.98 -8.54 18.88
C LEU A 145 2.28 -9.30 19.24
N SER A 146 3.42 -8.81 18.76
CA SER A 146 4.72 -9.44 19.05
C SER A 146 5.88 -8.46 18.88
N VAL A 147 7.01 -8.76 19.56
CA VAL A 147 8.28 -8.04 19.42
C VAL A 147 9.40 -9.06 19.25
N ASN A 148 10.17 -8.93 18.17
CA ASN A 148 11.25 -9.84 17.86
C ASN A 148 12.50 -9.08 17.39
N ALA A 149 13.68 -9.52 17.82
CA ALA A 149 14.94 -9.02 17.29
C ALA A 149 15.37 -9.84 16.08
N ARG A 150 15.78 -9.15 15.02
CA ARG A 150 16.25 -9.77 13.78
C ARG A 150 17.59 -9.16 13.37
N ARG A 151 18.60 -10.00 13.20
CA ARG A 151 19.89 -9.59 12.68
C ARG A 151 19.80 -9.32 11.19
N VAL A 152 20.18 -8.12 10.78
CA VAL A 152 20.14 -7.65 9.39
C VAL A 152 21.51 -7.82 8.73
N SER A 153 22.57 -7.51 9.46
CA SER A 153 23.96 -7.67 9.05
C SER A 153 24.84 -7.95 10.28
N PRO A 154 26.14 -8.21 10.13
CA PRO A 154 27.03 -8.42 11.28
C PRO A 154 27.00 -7.28 12.31
N THR A 155 26.66 -6.05 11.91
CA THR A 155 26.68 -4.88 12.77
C THR A 155 25.30 -4.22 12.96
N GLN A 156 24.25 -4.78 12.40
CA GLN A 156 22.91 -4.17 12.41
C GLN A 156 21.85 -5.14 12.91
N VAL A 157 20.99 -4.63 13.78
CA VAL A 157 19.82 -5.35 14.31
C VAL A 157 18.58 -4.52 14.12
N SER A 158 17.50 -5.14 13.66
CA SER A 158 16.15 -4.62 13.67
C SER A 158 15.37 -5.27 14.80
N VAL A 159 14.68 -4.49 15.62
CA VAL A 159 13.63 -4.99 16.49
C VAL A 159 12.32 -4.73 15.80
N ASP A 160 11.68 -5.81 15.38
CA ASP A 160 10.46 -5.80 14.59
C ASP A 160 9.24 -5.93 15.52
N PHE A 161 8.35 -4.94 15.49
CA PHE A 161 7.09 -4.87 16.25
C PHE A 161 5.94 -5.18 15.30
N LEU A 162 5.17 -6.22 15.57
CA LEU A 162 3.96 -6.51 14.83
C LEU A 162 2.77 -5.88 15.55
N ILE A 163 2.06 -4.97 14.87
CA ILE A 163 1.00 -4.16 15.47
C ILE A 163 -0.29 -4.27 14.66
N ASP A 164 -1.36 -4.72 15.30
CA ASP A 164 -2.69 -4.77 14.69
C ASP A 164 -3.34 -3.38 14.69
N THR A 165 -3.51 -2.82 13.51
CA THR A 165 -4.04 -1.45 13.28
C THR A 165 -5.54 -1.41 12.98
N LYS A 166 -6.19 -2.59 12.91
CA LYS A 166 -7.62 -2.74 12.58
C LYS A 166 -7.98 -2.07 11.25
N ASP A 167 -9.04 -1.27 11.22
CA ASP A 167 -9.58 -0.65 10.00
C ASP A 167 -8.79 0.60 9.53
N ALA A 168 -7.82 1.05 10.32
CA ALA A 168 -6.95 2.14 9.90
C ALA A 168 -5.84 1.63 8.97
N MET A 169 -5.33 2.48 8.06
CA MET A 169 -4.11 2.18 7.30
C MET A 169 -2.93 1.96 8.26
N GLY A 170 -2.84 2.70 9.34
CA GLY A 170 -2.05 2.36 10.53
C GLY A 170 -0.73 3.09 10.70
N ALA A 171 -0.22 3.84 9.71
CA ALA A 171 1.10 4.46 9.78
C ALA A 171 1.31 5.30 11.05
N ASN A 172 0.38 6.20 11.39
CA ASN A 172 0.47 7.03 12.58
C ASN A 172 0.36 6.22 13.89
N ILE A 173 -0.40 5.12 13.88
CA ILE A 173 -0.55 4.24 15.06
C ILE A 173 0.79 3.56 15.33
N VAL A 174 1.37 2.96 14.30
CA VAL A 174 2.65 2.25 14.39
C VAL A 174 3.76 3.20 14.83
N ASN A 175 3.94 4.34 14.15
CA ASN A 175 4.99 5.29 14.50
C ASN A 175 4.83 5.85 15.92
N THR A 176 3.60 6.14 16.39
CA THR A 176 3.36 6.59 17.77
C THR A 176 3.81 5.54 18.79
N ILE A 177 3.53 4.26 18.54
CA ILE A 177 3.96 3.17 19.42
C ILE A 177 5.49 3.05 19.40
N LEU A 178 6.10 3.02 18.22
CA LEU A 178 7.55 2.86 18.07
C LEU A 178 8.35 3.98 18.75
N GLU A 179 7.90 5.24 18.63
CA GLU A 179 8.55 6.37 19.28
C GLU A 179 8.50 6.24 20.82
N ALA A 180 7.40 5.72 21.36
CA ALA A 180 7.31 5.44 22.78
C ALA A 180 8.21 4.27 23.21
N GLU A 181 8.29 3.22 22.38
CA GLU A 181 9.12 2.04 22.64
C GLU A 181 10.61 2.34 22.68
N ARG A 182 11.08 3.38 21.99
CA ARG A 182 12.47 3.86 22.08
C ARG A 182 12.93 4.04 23.52
N ALA A 183 12.07 4.56 24.41
CA ALA A 183 12.42 4.80 25.80
C ALA A 183 12.74 3.51 26.58
N VAL A 184 12.15 2.38 26.18
CA VAL A 184 12.44 1.06 26.78
C VAL A 184 13.88 0.63 26.47
N PHE A 185 14.43 1.05 25.32
CA PHE A 185 15.80 0.76 24.89
C PHE A 185 16.84 1.80 25.34
N SER A 186 16.61 2.53 26.41
CA SER A 186 17.51 3.59 26.90
C SER A 186 18.97 3.12 27.10
N SER A 187 19.21 1.86 27.46
CA SER A 187 20.54 1.27 27.57
C SER A 187 21.26 1.10 26.22
N PHE A 188 20.54 1.18 25.11
CA PHE A 188 21.05 1.05 23.73
C PHE A 188 20.94 2.37 22.96
N GLU A 189 20.70 3.50 23.61
CA GLU A 189 20.50 4.79 22.96
C GLU A 189 21.69 5.20 22.07
N ALA A 190 22.92 4.87 22.45
CA ALA A 190 24.13 5.13 21.64
C ALA A 190 24.17 4.34 20.33
N ASN A 191 23.40 3.26 20.23
CA ASN A 191 23.33 2.38 19.06
C ASN A 191 22.04 2.60 18.25
N PHE A 192 21.12 3.40 18.73
CA PHE A 192 19.82 3.64 18.09
C PHE A 192 19.96 4.51 16.84
N LEU A 193 19.32 4.09 15.73
CA LEU A 193 19.30 4.79 14.45
C LEU A 193 17.95 5.45 14.14
N GLY A 194 16.86 4.80 14.48
CA GLY A 194 15.54 5.30 14.16
C GLY A 194 14.41 4.33 14.46
N ALA A 195 13.20 4.89 14.51
CA ALA A 195 11.94 4.18 14.71
C ALA A 195 11.01 4.50 13.55
N ILE A 196 10.61 3.49 12.76
CA ILE A 196 9.79 3.70 11.56
C ILE A 196 8.98 2.47 11.20
N LEU A 197 7.77 2.67 10.67
CA LEU A 197 6.98 1.58 10.09
C LEU A 197 7.66 0.96 8.87
N SER A 198 7.29 -0.26 8.54
CA SER A 198 7.62 -0.88 7.26
C SER A 198 6.39 -0.90 6.35
N ASN A 199 6.56 -0.43 5.11
CA ASN A 199 5.53 -0.59 4.08
C ASN A 199 5.46 -2.02 3.53
N TYR A 200 6.43 -2.89 3.84
CA TYR A 200 6.38 -4.30 3.45
C TYR A 200 5.48 -5.10 4.40
N ALA A 201 4.17 -4.95 4.20
CA ALA A 201 3.12 -5.47 5.09
C ALA A 201 2.81 -6.95 4.79
N THR A 202 3.75 -7.85 5.03
CA THR A 202 3.63 -9.29 4.75
C THR A 202 2.48 -9.97 5.50
N GLU A 203 2.02 -9.36 6.60
CA GLU A 203 0.87 -9.84 7.37
C GLU A 203 -0.48 -9.34 6.84
N GLN A 204 -0.48 -8.51 5.80
CA GLN A 204 -1.69 -7.99 5.14
C GLN A 204 -1.87 -8.55 3.72
N VAL A 205 -1.38 -9.75 3.47
CA VAL A 205 -1.53 -10.40 2.17
C VAL A 205 -2.99 -10.77 1.93
N VAL A 206 -3.52 -10.30 0.83
CA VAL A 206 -4.83 -10.68 0.30
C VAL A 206 -4.61 -11.60 -0.89
N THR A 207 -5.33 -12.70 -0.94
CA THR A 207 -5.37 -13.61 -2.10
C THR A 207 -6.77 -13.60 -2.69
N VAL A 208 -6.84 -13.29 -3.98
CA VAL A 208 -8.08 -13.26 -4.76
C VAL A 208 -7.94 -14.17 -5.95
N SER A 209 -8.97 -14.94 -6.24
CA SER A 209 -9.06 -15.78 -7.44
C SER A 209 -10.29 -15.47 -8.26
N ALA A 210 -10.21 -15.81 -9.54
CA ALA A 210 -11.33 -15.76 -10.46
C ALA A 210 -11.18 -16.84 -11.53
N GLU A 211 -12.29 -17.18 -12.15
CA GLU A 211 -12.35 -18.14 -13.24
C GLU A 211 -13.19 -17.61 -14.40
N VAL A 212 -12.84 -18.03 -15.60
CA VAL A 212 -13.57 -17.70 -16.82
C VAL A 212 -13.51 -18.89 -17.77
N THR A 213 -14.59 -19.15 -18.51
CA THR A 213 -14.55 -20.25 -19.49
C THR A 213 -13.60 -19.91 -20.62
N VAL A 214 -12.88 -20.92 -21.09
CA VAL A 214 -11.99 -20.81 -22.26
C VAL A 214 -12.72 -20.22 -23.47
N GLN A 215 -14.00 -20.55 -23.65
CA GLN A 215 -14.79 -20.03 -24.74
C GLN A 215 -15.07 -18.52 -24.64
N GLN A 216 -15.34 -18.02 -23.44
CA GLN A 216 -15.64 -16.59 -23.22
C GLN A 216 -14.44 -15.68 -23.51
N ILE A 217 -13.22 -16.16 -23.32
CA ILE A 217 -12.00 -15.39 -23.64
C ILE A 217 -11.54 -15.52 -25.08
N GLY A 218 -12.24 -16.28 -25.93
CA GLY A 218 -11.92 -16.42 -27.35
C GLY A 218 -11.36 -17.79 -27.77
N GLY A 219 -11.46 -18.80 -26.87
CA GLY A 219 -11.09 -20.19 -27.17
C GLY A 219 -9.75 -20.64 -26.62
N GLN A 220 -9.47 -21.93 -26.78
CA GLN A 220 -8.32 -22.63 -26.20
C GLN A 220 -6.98 -21.94 -26.50
N HIS A 221 -6.76 -21.54 -27.74
CA HIS A 221 -5.52 -20.88 -28.14
C HIS A 221 -5.25 -19.54 -27.41
N ILE A 222 -6.32 -18.79 -27.11
CA ILE A 222 -6.18 -17.54 -26.33
C ILE A 222 -5.85 -17.85 -24.85
N ALA A 223 -6.51 -18.85 -24.25
CA ALA A 223 -6.21 -19.31 -22.91
C ALA A 223 -4.74 -19.75 -22.76
N GLU A 224 -4.27 -20.58 -23.70
CA GLU A 224 -2.87 -21.03 -23.74
C GLU A 224 -1.88 -19.87 -23.87
N LYS A 225 -2.19 -18.86 -24.68
CA LYS A 225 -1.35 -17.65 -24.79
C LYS A 225 -1.30 -16.86 -23.46
N ILE A 226 -2.41 -16.73 -22.74
CA ILE A 226 -2.45 -16.05 -21.46
C ILE A 226 -1.54 -16.79 -20.45
N VAL A 227 -1.67 -18.11 -20.38
CA VAL A 227 -0.83 -18.93 -19.50
C VAL A 227 0.65 -18.83 -19.89
N ALA A 228 0.98 -18.91 -21.18
CA ALA A 228 2.34 -18.79 -21.67
C ALA A 228 2.96 -17.41 -21.42
N LEU A 229 2.20 -16.32 -21.58
CA LEU A 229 2.65 -14.96 -21.26
C LEU A 229 2.90 -14.78 -19.75
N ASN A 230 2.04 -15.34 -18.91
CA ASN A 230 2.24 -15.32 -17.47
C ASN A 230 3.46 -16.15 -17.04
N ASP A 231 3.66 -17.33 -17.65
CA ASP A 231 4.86 -18.14 -17.42
C ASP A 231 6.13 -17.40 -17.88
N PHE A 232 6.08 -16.70 -19.02
CA PHE A 232 7.17 -15.85 -19.47
C PHE A 232 7.51 -14.76 -18.42
N ALA A 233 6.49 -14.14 -17.81
CA ALA A 233 6.67 -13.12 -16.77
C ALA A 233 7.23 -13.67 -15.44
N LYS A 234 7.21 -14.99 -15.22
CA LYS A 234 7.90 -15.61 -14.07
C LYS A 234 9.42 -15.73 -14.28
N HIS A 235 9.89 -15.72 -15.53
CA HIS A 235 11.28 -15.97 -15.88
C HIS A 235 11.99 -14.77 -16.48
N ASP A 236 11.25 -13.75 -16.94
CA ASP A 236 11.79 -12.55 -17.56
C ASP A 236 11.39 -11.28 -16.81
N ILE A 237 12.37 -10.56 -16.29
CA ILE A 237 12.16 -9.34 -15.48
C ILE A 237 11.49 -8.20 -16.28
N TYR A 238 11.79 -8.08 -17.59
CA TYR A 238 11.18 -7.05 -18.44
C TYR A 238 9.68 -7.32 -18.61
N ARG A 239 9.31 -8.56 -18.86
CA ARG A 239 7.90 -8.95 -18.96
C ARG A 239 7.18 -8.84 -17.63
N ALA A 240 7.79 -9.31 -16.53
CA ALA A 240 7.24 -9.18 -15.17
C ALA A 240 6.96 -7.74 -14.79
N THR A 241 7.90 -6.82 -15.09
CA THR A 241 7.75 -5.38 -14.80
C THR A 241 6.54 -4.80 -15.53
N THR A 242 6.37 -5.14 -16.82
CA THR A 242 5.25 -4.64 -17.62
C THR A 242 3.91 -5.25 -17.18
N GLU A 243 3.91 -6.52 -16.79
CA GLU A 243 2.70 -7.21 -16.29
C GLU A 243 2.25 -6.62 -14.95
N ASN A 244 3.17 -6.46 -14.01
CA ASN A 244 2.86 -5.88 -12.71
C ASN A 244 2.43 -4.40 -12.83
N LYS A 245 3.04 -3.61 -13.74
CA LYS A 245 2.56 -2.24 -14.02
C LYS A 245 1.09 -2.26 -14.46
N GLY A 246 0.72 -3.20 -15.32
CA GLY A 246 -0.69 -3.37 -15.75
C GLY A 246 -1.63 -3.71 -14.59
N ILE A 247 -1.19 -4.55 -13.64
CA ILE A 247 -1.94 -4.86 -12.41
C ILE A 247 -2.09 -3.60 -11.56
N PHE A 248 -1.02 -2.84 -11.37
CA PHE A 248 -1.06 -1.60 -10.58
C PHE A 248 -1.86 -0.48 -11.23
N ASN A 249 -2.04 -0.46 -12.55
CA ASN A 249 -2.98 0.48 -13.19
C ASN A 249 -4.38 0.42 -12.55
N GLY A 250 -4.87 -0.79 -12.25
CA GLY A 250 -6.16 -0.96 -11.58
C GLY A 250 -6.10 -0.69 -10.08
N ILE A 251 -5.15 -1.30 -9.38
CA ILE A 251 -5.02 -1.20 -7.91
C ILE A 251 -4.77 0.24 -7.48
N SER A 252 -3.80 0.92 -8.11
CA SER A 252 -3.44 2.31 -7.78
C SER A 252 -4.57 3.29 -8.11
N ALA A 253 -5.32 3.05 -9.21
CA ALA A 253 -6.48 3.88 -9.54
C ALA A 253 -7.58 3.81 -8.48
N VAL A 254 -7.84 2.64 -7.90
CA VAL A 254 -8.80 2.48 -6.80
C VAL A 254 -8.24 3.06 -5.50
N ALA A 255 -6.97 2.79 -5.17
CA ALA A 255 -6.33 3.32 -3.97
C ALA A 255 -6.34 4.86 -3.96
N LEU A 256 -6.02 5.49 -5.10
CA LEU A 256 -6.06 6.94 -5.26
C LEU A 256 -7.47 7.50 -5.14
N ALA A 257 -8.44 6.89 -5.83
CA ALA A 257 -9.84 7.34 -5.80
C ALA A 257 -10.50 7.21 -4.41
N THR A 258 -9.94 6.37 -3.54
CA THR A 258 -10.41 6.16 -2.16
C THR A 258 -9.54 6.84 -1.11
N GLY A 259 -8.62 7.73 -1.51
CA GLY A 259 -7.74 8.47 -0.60
C GLY A 259 -6.75 7.60 0.18
N ASN A 260 -6.43 6.42 -0.32
CA ASN A 260 -5.42 5.56 0.25
C ASN A 260 -4.03 5.85 -0.31
N ASP A 261 -3.00 5.41 0.40
CA ASP A 261 -1.60 5.58 -0.02
C ASP A 261 -1.23 4.54 -1.09
N TRP A 262 -1.50 4.88 -2.35
CA TRP A 262 -1.18 4.03 -3.50
C TRP A 262 0.32 3.73 -3.62
N ARG A 263 1.20 4.64 -3.17
CA ARG A 263 2.66 4.45 -3.20
C ARG A 263 3.10 3.39 -2.20
N ALA A 264 2.50 3.35 -1.01
CA ALA A 264 2.74 2.29 -0.03
C ALA A 264 2.28 0.92 -0.56
N VAL A 265 1.12 0.87 -1.24
CA VAL A 265 0.58 -0.35 -1.86
C VAL A 265 1.50 -0.84 -2.98
N GLU A 266 1.97 0.03 -3.86
CA GLU A 266 2.93 -0.34 -4.92
C GLU A 266 4.27 -0.81 -4.35
N ALA A 267 4.84 -0.08 -3.39
CA ALA A 267 6.10 -0.47 -2.74
C ALA A 267 6.01 -1.87 -2.11
N ALA A 268 4.91 -2.16 -1.40
CA ALA A 268 4.65 -3.47 -0.83
C ALA A 268 4.52 -4.56 -1.89
N GLY A 269 3.76 -4.31 -2.95
CA GLY A 269 3.53 -5.27 -4.02
C GLY A 269 4.79 -5.57 -4.84
N HIS A 270 5.60 -4.56 -5.19
CA HIS A 270 6.89 -4.77 -5.87
C HIS A 270 7.90 -5.51 -5.00
N ALA A 271 7.97 -5.20 -3.70
CA ALA A 271 8.78 -5.96 -2.76
C ALA A 271 8.32 -7.42 -2.67
N TYR A 272 7.00 -7.65 -2.64
CA TYR A 272 6.41 -8.98 -2.60
C TYR A 272 6.65 -9.77 -3.90
N ALA A 273 6.63 -9.12 -5.04
CA ALA A 273 6.98 -9.72 -6.33
C ALA A 273 8.44 -10.24 -6.36
N SER A 274 9.31 -9.71 -5.48
CA SER A 274 10.73 -10.10 -5.36
C SER A 274 11.00 -11.07 -4.20
N ARG A 275 9.98 -11.53 -3.46
CA ARG A 275 10.14 -12.32 -2.22
C ARG A 275 10.88 -13.65 -2.39
N THR A 276 10.91 -14.19 -3.59
CA THR A 276 11.60 -15.45 -3.93
C THR A 276 13.07 -15.24 -4.34
N GLY A 277 13.57 -14.00 -4.30
CA GLY A 277 14.91 -13.63 -4.76
C GLY A 277 14.97 -13.17 -6.23
N CYS A 278 13.88 -13.32 -6.98
CA CYS A 278 13.73 -12.82 -8.35
C CYS A 278 12.41 -12.05 -8.45
N TYR A 279 12.43 -10.95 -9.22
CA TYR A 279 11.21 -10.20 -9.51
C TYR A 279 10.34 -10.95 -10.50
N GLN A 280 9.09 -11.26 -10.13
CA GLN A 280 8.16 -12.10 -10.91
C GLN A 280 6.77 -11.45 -10.98
N ALA A 281 5.90 -11.98 -11.87
CA ALA A 281 4.50 -11.61 -11.92
C ALA A 281 3.80 -11.89 -10.58
N LEU A 282 2.91 -10.97 -10.19
CA LEU A 282 2.06 -11.11 -8.99
C LEU A 282 0.87 -12.06 -9.22
N THR A 283 0.48 -12.27 -10.49
CA THR A 283 -0.59 -13.18 -10.87
C THR A 283 -0.08 -14.55 -11.29
N THR A 284 -0.93 -15.55 -11.14
CA THR A 284 -0.76 -16.88 -11.74
C THR A 284 -2.00 -17.22 -12.55
N TRP A 285 -1.77 -17.83 -13.73
CA TRP A 285 -2.84 -18.30 -14.60
C TRP A 285 -2.61 -19.74 -15.01
N HIS A 286 -3.65 -20.56 -15.00
CA HIS A 286 -3.60 -21.95 -15.44
C HIS A 286 -4.95 -22.39 -16.00
N ILE A 287 -4.93 -23.44 -16.82
CA ILE A 287 -6.12 -24.02 -17.43
C ILE A 287 -6.42 -25.33 -16.70
N VAL A 288 -7.67 -25.49 -16.27
CA VAL A 288 -8.20 -26.75 -15.73
C VAL A 288 -9.48 -27.04 -16.47
N ASP A 289 -9.52 -28.18 -17.15
CA ASP A 289 -10.64 -28.57 -18.02
C ASP A 289 -10.96 -27.49 -19.07
N ASN A 290 -12.10 -26.84 -18.95
CA ASN A 290 -12.52 -25.78 -19.87
C ASN A 290 -12.54 -24.38 -19.19
N LEU A 291 -11.80 -24.23 -18.11
CA LEU A 291 -11.71 -22.99 -17.33
C LEU A 291 -10.29 -22.45 -17.36
N LEU A 292 -10.15 -21.14 -17.52
CA LEU A 292 -8.95 -20.40 -17.23
C LEU A 292 -9.11 -19.83 -15.81
N LEU A 293 -8.23 -20.25 -14.91
CA LEU A 293 -8.19 -19.81 -13.51
C LEU A 293 -7.07 -18.82 -13.30
N GLY A 294 -7.38 -17.71 -12.66
CA GLY A 294 -6.44 -16.66 -12.29
C GLY A 294 -6.40 -16.44 -10.78
N GLU A 295 -5.24 -16.18 -10.25
CA GLU A 295 -5.05 -15.81 -8.84
C GLU A 295 -4.02 -14.69 -8.70
N ILE A 296 -4.28 -13.77 -7.78
CA ILE A 296 -3.32 -12.77 -7.34
C ILE A 296 -3.17 -12.84 -5.82
N SER A 297 -1.92 -12.75 -5.36
CA SER A 297 -1.60 -12.63 -3.93
C SER A 297 -0.61 -11.51 -3.74
N MET A 298 -0.95 -10.52 -2.88
CA MET A 298 -0.04 -9.43 -2.52
C MET A 298 -0.46 -8.72 -1.22
N PRO A 299 0.47 -8.04 -0.54
CA PRO A 299 0.12 -7.16 0.57
C PRO A 299 -0.71 -5.97 0.08
N ILE A 300 -1.81 -5.66 0.78
CA ILE A 300 -2.65 -4.49 0.51
C ILE A 300 -2.88 -3.72 1.81
N THR A 301 -2.14 -2.64 1.99
CA THR A 301 -2.23 -1.76 3.14
C THR A 301 -3.17 -0.60 2.84
N VAL A 302 -4.46 -0.79 3.10
CA VAL A 302 -5.49 0.24 2.91
C VAL A 302 -6.30 0.44 4.19
N GLY A 303 -6.76 1.67 4.42
CA GLY A 303 -7.65 2.02 5.53
C GLY A 303 -9.04 2.39 5.02
N THR A 304 -10.05 2.06 5.82
CA THR A 304 -11.43 2.48 5.62
C THR A 304 -11.84 3.60 6.57
N VAL A 305 -10.95 3.96 7.52
CA VAL A 305 -11.17 5.01 8.53
C VAL A 305 -9.91 5.84 8.73
N GLY A 306 -10.09 7.16 8.87
CA GLY A 306 -9.02 8.10 9.19
C GLY A 306 -8.16 8.52 7.99
N GLY A 307 -7.26 9.49 8.21
CA GLY A 307 -6.37 10.03 7.17
C GLY A 307 -7.12 10.80 6.08
N THR A 308 -6.53 10.83 4.88
CA THR A 308 -7.12 11.54 3.71
C THR A 308 -8.39 10.89 3.18
N SER A 309 -8.65 9.61 3.50
CA SER A 309 -9.90 8.94 3.12
C SER A 309 -11.16 9.60 3.71
N THR A 310 -11.03 10.37 4.79
CA THR A 310 -12.14 11.11 5.39
C THR A 310 -12.39 12.49 4.75
N ALA A 311 -11.46 12.96 3.92
CA ALA A 311 -11.55 14.26 3.22
C ALA A 311 -12.13 14.14 1.81
N LEU A 312 -12.35 12.92 1.32
CA LEU A 312 -13.00 12.66 0.04
C LEU A 312 -14.52 12.61 0.19
N PRO A 313 -15.28 13.11 -0.79
CA PRO A 313 -16.74 13.09 -0.79
C PRO A 313 -17.33 11.68 -0.83
#